data_1af24d5d4d7232fdb1751e37d35985d9
#
_entry.id   1af24d5d4d7232fdb1751e37d35985d9
#
_cell.length_a   1.000
_cell.length_b   1.000
_cell.length_c   1.000
_cell.angle_alpha   90.00
_cell.angle_beta   90.00
_cell.angle_gamma   90.00
#
_symmetry.space_group_name_H-M   'P 1'
#
loop_
_entity.id
_entity.type
_entity.pdbx_description
1 polymer ?
#
loop_
_entity_poly.entity_id
_entity_poly.type
_entity_poly.pdbx_seq_one_letter_code
_entity_poly.pdbx_strand_id
1 'polypeptide(L)'
;MSPLLLDTNAAIWLSRDELKAAASEKLDEAARAGVATWLSPITAWEVGLLVSHNRLSLGATPQRWFARLLSIPNVRLAELSPDILIASSFLPGKPPRDPADRILLATARDLGATLITRDRLLLKYGEDGQVSTIAC
;
A
#
# COMPACT_ATOMS: atom_id res chain seq x y z
N MET A 1 -14.60 -5.98 9.59
CA MET A 1 -13.20 -6.04 9.15
C MET A 1 -12.86 -4.77 8.36
N SER A 2 -11.74 -4.15 8.67
CA SER A 2 -11.29 -2.96 7.93
C SER A 2 -10.76 -3.33 6.56
N PRO A 3 -10.91 -2.47 5.55
CA PRO A 3 -10.24 -2.67 4.27
C PRO A 3 -8.72 -2.64 4.45
N LEU A 4 -8.01 -3.16 3.47
CA LEU A 4 -6.56 -3.20 3.47
C LEU A 4 -6.00 -2.24 2.42
N LEU A 5 -4.81 -1.71 2.66
CA LEU A 5 -4.05 -0.93 1.69
C LEU A 5 -2.64 -1.50 1.64
N LEU A 6 -2.18 -1.82 0.44
CA LEU A 6 -0.80 -2.29 0.24
C LEU A 6 0.14 -1.09 0.11
N ASP A 7 1.27 -1.10 0.83
CA ASP A 7 2.35 -0.18 0.45
C ASP A 7 3.06 -0.71 -0.80
N THR A 8 3.99 0.05 -1.35
CA THR A 8 4.64 -0.31 -2.61
C THR A 8 5.42 -1.62 -2.50
N ASN A 9 6.16 -1.84 -1.41
CA ASN A 9 6.90 -3.08 -1.22
C ASN A 9 5.97 -4.26 -1.02
N ALA A 10 4.88 -4.11 -0.26
CA ALA A 10 3.89 -5.16 -0.10
C ALA A 10 3.28 -5.57 -1.45
N ALA A 11 2.99 -4.61 -2.32
CA ALA A 11 2.50 -4.88 -3.67
C ALA A 11 3.53 -5.67 -4.50
N ILE A 12 4.81 -5.30 -4.41
CA ILE A 12 5.89 -6.02 -5.10
C ILE A 12 5.98 -7.46 -4.59
N TRP A 13 5.98 -7.66 -3.29
CA TRP A 13 6.05 -9.01 -2.70
C TRP A 13 4.81 -9.84 -3.00
N LEU A 14 3.63 -9.24 -2.99
CA LEU A 14 2.41 -9.93 -3.41
C LEU A 14 2.54 -10.45 -4.84
N SER A 15 3.07 -9.63 -5.76
CA SER A 15 3.26 -10.02 -7.16
C SER A 15 4.24 -11.18 -7.34
N ARG A 16 5.12 -11.41 -6.36
CA ARG A 16 6.14 -12.47 -6.35
C ARG A 16 5.78 -13.64 -5.45
N ASP A 17 4.61 -13.61 -4.82
CA ASP A 17 4.19 -14.60 -3.82
C ASP A 17 5.20 -14.70 -2.66
N GLU A 18 5.68 -13.55 -2.19
CA GLU A 18 6.71 -13.45 -1.14
C GLU A 18 6.22 -12.78 0.15
N LEU A 19 4.91 -12.57 0.29
CA LEU A 19 4.34 -12.06 1.53
C LEU A 19 4.44 -13.09 2.65
N LYS A 20 4.62 -12.63 3.88
CA LYS A 20 4.52 -13.49 5.06
C LYS A 20 3.12 -14.06 5.21
N ALA A 21 3.02 -15.25 5.78
CA ALA A 21 1.76 -15.97 5.93
C ALA A 21 0.66 -15.13 6.60
N ALA A 22 0.99 -14.38 7.64
CA ALA A 22 0.01 -13.54 8.34
C ALA A 22 -0.61 -12.47 7.43
N ALA A 23 0.18 -11.86 6.56
CA ALA A 23 -0.31 -10.87 5.61
C ALA A 23 -1.15 -11.53 4.50
N SER A 24 -0.68 -12.66 3.96
CA SER A 24 -1.44 -13.41 2.95
C SER A 24 -2.79 -13.87 3.48
N GLU A 25 -2.86 -14.34 4.72
CA GLU A 25 -4.10 -14.74 5.37
C GLU A 25 -5.07 -13.57 5.51
N LYS A 26 -4.58 -12.38 5.83
CA LYS A 26 -5.41 -11.17 5.91
C LYS A 26 -6.00 -10.77 4.56
N LEU A 27 -5.21 -10.89 3.49
CA LEU A 27 -5.71 -10.65 2.13
C LEU A 27 -6.81 -11.64 1.76
N ASP A 28 -6.62 -12.92 2.09
CA ASP A 28 -7.61 -13.96 1.83
C ASP A 28 -8.89 -13.74 2.64
N GLU A 29 -8.76 -13.37 3.91
CA GLU A 29 -9.91 -13.04 4.76
C GLU A 29 -10.71 -11.86 4.18
N ALA A 30 -10.01 -10.80 3.75
CA ALA A 30 -10.65 -9.64 3.15
C ALA A 30 -11.42 -10.03 1.88
N ALA A 31 -10.82 -10.84 1.03
CA ALA A 31 -11.47 -11.32 -0.19
C ALA A 31 -12.73 -12.14 0.12
N ARG A 32 -12.65 -13.06 1.10
CA ARG A 32 -13.81 -13.86 1.52
C ARG A 32 -14.92 -13.01 2.14
N ALA A 33 -14.56 -11.95 2.85
CA ALA A 33 -15.51 -11.03 3.47
C ALA A 33 -16.07 -9.97 2.50
N GLY A 34 -15.58 -9.91 1.28
CA GLY A 34 -15.96 -8.87 0.32
C GLY A 34 -15.43 -7.49 0.68
N VAL A 35 -14.36 -7.42 1.47
CA VAL A 35 -13.72 -6.17 1.91
C VAL A 35 -12.53 -5.88 1.01
N ALA A 36 -12.47 -4.68 0.48
CA ALA A 36 -11.46 -4.32 -0.54
C ALA A 36 -10.04 -4.36 -0.01
N THR A 37 -9.12 -4.80 -0.88
CA THR A 37 -7.68 -4.55 -0.76
C THR A 37 -7.33 -3.46 -1.78
N TRP A 38 -6.91 -2.32 -1.28
CA TRP A 38 -6.63 -1.14 -2.08
C TRP A 38 -5.19 -1.08 -2.53
N LEU A 39 -5.00 -0.61 -3.76
CA LEU A 39 -3.70 -0.34 -4.37
C LEU A 39 -3.69 1.13 -4.79
N SER A 40 -2.69 1.88 -4.31
CA SER A 40 -2.61 3.31 -4.59
C SER A 40 -1.95 3.60 -5.94
N PRO A 41 -2.40 4.62 -6.68
CA PRO A 41 -1.66 5.12 -7.84
C PRO A 41 -0.23 5.54 -7.53
N ILE A 42 0.07 5.94 -6.28
CA ILE A 42 1.45 6.30 -5.89
C ILE A 42 2.41 5.10 -6.01
N THR A 43 1.90 3.88 -5.85
CA THR A 43 2.68 2.67 -6.07
C THR A 43 3.14 2.57 -7.53
N ALA A 44 2.28 2.93 -8.49
CA ALA A 44 2.66 2.95 -9.90
C ALA A 44 3.80 3.95 -10.15
N TRP A 45 3.74 5.12 -9.52
CA TRP A 45 4.80 6.14 -9.63
C TRP A 45 6.12 5.65 -9.03
N GLU A 46 6.09 5.10 -7.82
CA GLU A 46 7.29 4.58 -7.15
C GLU A 46 7.94 3.44 -7.93
N VAL A 47 7.14 2.49 -8.40
CA VAL A 47 7.63 1.37 -9.21
C VAL A 47 8.22 1.86 -10.53
N GLY A 48 7.57 2.81 -11.17
CA GLY A 48 8.11 3.45 -12.39
C GLY A 48 9.49 4.06 -12.16
N LEU A 49 9.66 4.77 -11.04
CA LEU A 49 10.96 5.33 -10.67
C LEU A 49 12.02 4.25 -10.44
N LEU A 50 11.68 3.22 -9.68
CA LEU A 50 12.61 2.12 -9.37
C LEU A 50 13.08 1.39 -10.63
N VAL A 51 12.15 1.09 -11.53
CA VAL A 51 12.48 0.43 -12.80
C VAL A 51 13.33 1.34 -13.69
N SER A 52 12.98 2.62 -13.79
CA SER A 52 13.73 3.59 -14.62
C SER A 52 15.16 3.79 -14.14
N HIS A 53 15.41 3.60 -12.85
CA HIS A 53 16.75 3.70 -12.26
C HIS A 53 17.46 2.35 -12.12
N ASN A 54 16.95 1.31 -12.77
CA ASN A 54 17.51 -0.05 -12.74
C ASN A 54 17.63 -0.64 -11.33
N ARG A 55 16.74 -0.24 -10.42
CA ARG A 55 16.71 -0.73 -9.03
C ARG A 55 15.68 -1.83 -8.80
N LEU A 56 14.86 -2.12 -9.79
CA LEU A 56 13.80 -3.12 -9.71
C LEU A 56 13.61 -3.75 -11.08
N SER A 57 13.48 -5.08 -11.08
CA SER A 57 13.09 -5.85 -12.25
C SER A 57 11.80 -6.59 -11.96
N LEU A 58 10.81 -6.42 -12.83
CA LEU A 58 9.48 -6.99 -12.64
C LEU A 58 9.20 -8.20 -13.54
N GLY A 59 10.06 -8.47 -14.50
CA GLY A 59 9.80 -9.48 -15.55
C GLY A 59 8.70 -9.08 -16.54
N ALA A 60 8.20 -7.86 -16.44
CA ALA A 60 7.18 -7.27 -17.32
C ALA A 60 7.34 -5.76 -17.29
N THR A 61 6.66 -5.02 -18.18
CA THR A 61 6.61 -3.58 -18.09
C THR A 61 5.88 -3.16 -16.79
N PRO A 62 6.21 -2.00 -16.19
CA PRO A 62 5.48 -1.51 -15.03
C PRO A 62 3.97 -1.42 -15.26
N GLN A 63 3.54 -1.03 -16.45
CA GLN A 63 2.13 -0.95 -16.82
C GLN A 63 1.44 -2.32 -16.75
N ARG A 64 2.06 -3.35 -17.30
CA ARG A 64 1.53 -4.72 -17.25
C ARG A 64 1.54 -5.27 -15.84
N TRP A 65 2.59 -5.03 -15.11
CA TRP A 65 2.72 -5.45 -13.71
C TRP A 65 1.59 -4.87 -12.86
N PHE A 66 1.35 -3.57 -12.99
CA PHE A 66 0.29 -2.89 -12.23
C PHE A 66 -1.10 -3.39 -12.62
N ALA A 67 -1.34 -3.57 -13.92
CA ALA A 67 -2.61 -4.11 -14.42
C ALA A 67 -2.87 -5.53 -13.92
N ARG A 68 -1.83 -6.36 -13.82
CA ARG A 68 -1.96 -7.72 -13.25
C ARG A 68 -2.37 -7.69 -11.79
N LEU A 69 -1.81 -6.79 -11.00
CA LEU A 69 -2.23 -6.62 -9.61
C LEU A 69 -3.70 -6.23 -9.51
N LEU A 70 -4.14 -5.30 -10.34
CA LEU A 70 -5.55 -4.89 -10.37
C LEU A 70 -6.50 -5.98 -10.89
N SER A 71 -5.98 -7.01 -11.55
CA SER A 71 -6.79 -8.15 -12.00
C SER A 71 -7.01 -9.20 -10.90
N ILE A 72 -6.27 -9.12 -9.79
CA ILE A 72 -6.47 -10.02 -8.65
C ILE A 72 -7.85 -9.73 -8.07
N PRO A 73 -8.68 -10.77 -7.83
CA PRO A 73 -9.99 -10.56 -7.23
C PRO A 73 -9.90 -9.75 -5.95
N ASN A 74 -10.78 -8.78 -5.79
CA ASN A 74 -10.88 -7.92 -4.61
C ASN A 74 -9.79 -6.83 -4.47
N VAL A 75 -8.79 -6.79 -5.36
CA VAL A 75 -7.82 -5.70 -5.43
C VAL A 75 -8.41 -4.56 -6.24
N ARG A 76 -8.43 -3.36 -5.68
CA ARG A 76 -9.05 -2.19 -6.29
C ARG A 76 -8.11 -1.00 -6.26
N LEU A 77 -8.20 -0.16 -7.28
CA LEU A 77 -7.44 1.09 -7.35
C LEU A 77 -8.06 2.12 -6.42
N ALA A 78 -7.24 2.63 -5.49
CA ALA A 78 -7.66 3.71 -4.62
C ALA A 78 -7.68 5.05 -5.39
N GLU A 79 -8.57 5.94 -5.01
CA GLU A 79 -8.55 7.31 -5.52
C GLU A 79 -7.42 8.10 -4.85
N LEU A 80 -6.69 8.86 -5.63
CA LEU A 80 -5.66 9.78 -5.14
C LEU A 80 -6.16 11.22 -5.36
N SER A 81 -7.07 11.64 -4.48
CA SER A 81 -7.73 12.94 -4.57
C SER A 81 -6.82 14.09 -4.12
N PRO A 82 -7.13 15.34 -4.52
CA PRO A 82 -6.45 16.51 -3.97
C PRO A 82 -6.51 16.57 -2.44
N ASP A 83 -7.63 16.20 -1.83
CA ASP A 83 -7.78 16.21 -0.37
C ASP A 83 -6.82 15.24 0.31
N ILE A 84 -6.63 14.04 -0.23
CA ILE A 84 -5.66 13.07 0.29
C ILE A 84 -4.23 13.63 0.16
N LEU A 85 -3.91 14.21 -0.98
CA LEU A 85 -2.59 14.80 -1.21
C LEU A 85 -2.31 15.94 -0.22
N ILE A 86 -3.27 16.82 0.01
CA ILE A 86 -3.16 17.90 1.00
C ILE A 86 -3.00 17.30 2.40
N ALA A 87 -3.85 16.34 2.78
CA ALA A 87 -3.81 15.70 4.09
C ALA A 87 -2.47 15.04 4.38
N SER A 88 -1.75 14.57 3.36
CA SER A 88 -0.42 13.96 3.53
C SER A 88 0.61 14.92 4.13
N SER A 89 0.41 16.22 3.99
CA SER A 89 1.27 17.26 4.57
C SER A 89 0.90 17.63 6.01
N PHE A 90 -0.28 17.22 6.48
CA PHE A 90 -0.83 17.59 7.79
C PHE A 90 -1.13 16.38 8.68
N LEU A 91 -0.41 15.28 8.50
CA LEU A 91 -0.60 14.08 9.32
C LEU A 91 -0.30 14.39 10.78
N PRO A 92 -1.09 13.84 11.73
CA PRO A 92 -0.85 14.06 13.16
C PRO A 92 0.37 13.29 13.67
N GLY A 93 0.85 13.69 14.83
CA GLY A 93 1.96 12.98 15.47
C GLY A 93 3.30 13.23 14.78
N LYS A 94 4.07 12.16 14.65
CA LYS A 94 5.42 12.21 14.05
C LYS A 94 5.47 11.30 12.81
N PRO A 95 4.89 11.72 11.69
CA PRO A 95 4.91 10.89 10.48
C PRO A 95 6.32 10.83 9.88
N PRO A 96 6.61 9.80 9.05
CA PRO A 96 7.87 9.75 8.31
C PRO A 96 7.99 10.94 7.36
N ARG A 97 9.21 11.20 6.88
CA ARG A 97 9.47 12.33 5.99
C ARG A 97 9.19 12.01 4.53
N ASP A 98 9.29 10.77 4.13
CA ASP A 98 9.12 10.36 2.73
C ASP A 98 7.74 10.75 2.21
N PRO A 99 7.66 11.52 1.11
CA PRO A 99 6.36 12.00 0.59
C PRO A 99 5.44 10.86 0.15
N ALA A 100 5.96 9.82 -0.48
CA ALA A 100 5.15 8.68 -0.92
C ALA A 100 4.56 7.93 0.27
N ASP A 101 5.34 7.71 1.33
CA ASP A 101 4.86 7.11 2.57
C ASP A 101 3.76 7.94 3.22
N ARG A 102 3.91 9.27 3.22
CA ARG A 102 2.88 10.18 3.74
C ARG A 102 1.59 10.08 2.95
N ILE A 103 1.67 9.96 1.65
CA ILE A 103 0.49 9.80 0.78
C ILE A 103 -0.20 8.47 1.08
N LEU A 104 0.54 7.39 1.27
CA LEU A 104 -0.02 6.10 1.68
C LEU A 104 -0.71 6.19 3.03
N LEU A 105 -0.08 6.86 4.00
CA LEU A 105 -0.67 7.05 5.34
C LEU A 105 -1.97 7.86 5.27
N ALA A 106 -1.98 8.96 4.52
CA ALA A 106 -3.17 9.77 4.33
C ALA A 106 -4.30 8.98 3.66
N THR A 107 -3.96 8.15 2.68
CA THR A 107 -4.92 7.27 2.01
C THR A 107 -5.51 6.24 2.98
N ALA A 108 -4.65 5.60 3.78
CA ALA A 108 -5.11 4.62 4.77
C ALA A 108 -6.06 5.26 5.78
N ARG A 109 -5.75 6.46 6.25
CA ARG A 109 -6.60 7.18 7.21
C ARG A 109 -7.93 7.57 6.59
N ASP A 110 -7.92 8.04 5.34
CA ASP A 110 -9.15 8.44 4.63
C ASP A 110 -10.08 7.23 4.40
N LEU A 111 -9.53 6.10 4.04
CA LEU A 111 -10.29 4.88 3.77
C LEU A 111 -10.64 4.07 5.03
N GLY A 112 -10.10 4.44 6.19
CA GLY A 112 -10.19 3.60 7.38
C GLY A 112 -9.52 2.24 7.17
N ALA A 113 -8.48 2.19 6.35
CA ALA A 113 -7.80 0.97 5.96
C ALA A 113 -6.64 0.62 6.88
N THR A 114 -6.34 -0.68 6.98
CA THR A 114 -5.11 -1.17 7.60
C THR A 114 -4.02 -1.23 6.54
N LEU A 115 -2.91 -0.56 6.80
CA LEU A 115 -1.76 -0.53 5.90
C LEU A 115 -0.91 -1.78 6.07
N ILE A 116 -0.69 -2.52 4.99
CA ILE A 116 0.20 -3.67 4.95
C ILE A 116 1.58 -3.20 4.53
N THR A 117 2.55 -3.33 5.41
CA THR A 117 3.89 -2.77 5.23
C THR A 117 4.94 -3.58 6.00
N ARG A 118 6.19 -3.47 5.58
CA ARG A 118 7.35 -3.96 6.31
C ARG A 118 8.25 -2.81 6.75
N ASP A 119 7.93 -1.60 6.35
CA ASP A 119 8.71 -0.41 6.67
C ASP A 119 8.62 -0.08 8.16
N ARG A 120 9.77 0.08 8.81
CA ARG A 120 9.83 0.33 10.26
C ARG A 120 9.19 1.65 10.67
N LEU A 121 9.35 2.69 9.87
CA LEU A 121 8.80 4.01 10.18
C LEU A 121 7.27 4.00 10.07
N LEU A 122 6.72 3.28 9.09
CA LEU A 122 5.28 3.11 8.94
C LEU A 122 4.70 2.27 10.08
N LEU A 123 5.36 1.17 10.44
CA LEU A 123 4.95 0.34 11.58
C LEU A 123 5.00 1.12 12.88
N LYS A 124 6.03 1.94 13.08
CA LYS A 124 6.17 2.81 14.25
C LYS A 124 5.02 3.82 14.33
N TYR A 125 4.65 4.42 13.21
CA TYR A 125 3.52 5.35 13.16
C TYR A 125 2.22 4.63 13.53
N GLY A 126 2.07 3.38 13.15
CA GLY A 126 0.95 2.52 13.56
C GLY A 126 0.96 2.23 15.06
N GLU A 127 2.13 1.93 15.64
CA GLU A 127 2.27 1.72 17.09
C GLU A 127 1.89 2.97 17.88
N ASP A 128 2.15 4.16 17.33
CA ASP A 128 1.75 5.44 17.94
C ASP A 128 0.23 5.69 17.85
N GLY A 129 -0.53 4.79 17.26
CA GLY A 129 -1.99 4.85 17.21
C GLY A 129 -2.58 5.73 16.11
N GLN A 130 -1.76 6.18 15.18
CA GLN A 130 -2.18 7.12 14.13
C GLN A 130 -2.79 6.44 12.90
N VAL A 131 -2.48 5.17 12.69
CA VAL A 131 -2.99 4.34 11.59
C VAL A 131 -2.95 2.89 12.04
N SER A 132 -3.78 2.04 11.44
CA SER A 132 -3.70 0.59 11.66
C SER A 132 -2.68 -0.02 10.68
N THR A 133 -1.79 -0.88 11.17
CA THR A 133 -0.77 -1.53 10.32
C THR A 133 -0.69 -3.03 10.57
N ILE A 134 -0.27 -3.76 9.54
CA ILE A 134 0.07 -5.19 9.63
C ILE A 134 1.42 -5.37 8.94
N ALA A 135 2.35 -6.03 9.63
CA ALA A 135 3.65 -6.37 9.05
C ALA A 135 3.52 -7.48 8.01
N CYS A 136 4.23 -7.34 6.88
CA CYS A 136 4.19 -8.33 5.80
C CYS A 136 5.55 -9.01 5.53
#